data_aaf9ca197a7f0f9e4a79781e7a8ba964
#
_entry.id   aaf9ca197a7f0f9e4a79781e7a8ba964
#
_cell.length_a   1.000
_cell.length_b   1.000
_cell.length_c   1.000
_cell.angle_alpha   90.00
_cell.angle_beta   90.00
_cell.angle_gamma   90.00
#
_symmetry.space_group_name_H-M   'P 1'
#
loop_
_entity.id
_entity.type
_entity.pdbx_description
1 polymer ?
#
loop_
_entity_poly.entity_id
_entity_poly.type
_entity_poly.pdbx_seq_one_letter_code
_entity_poly.pdbx_strand_id
1 'polypeptide(L)'
;MLENISSGVGYDRWTAISYAWSADQHSVSAAPSAGVTNALGSGLDIPSQTACRSCHNMTGADAVIGFNALQLNHDDGALTLADLLLRGTLVNGSTGNPANVSLDNAVFPGDAKARAALGYLHGNCGHCHGGPTPRAEQRLGSVIGMTELQDAPIMDSAVCKCLQNWRGRENDFGGFYTLRVSPGHAELSGIIGRMSSRVRGEQMPPVGTNRVDQTGLATVRAWIDSLNSSSCDANPPSCPAP
;
A
#
# COMPACT_ATOMS: atom_id res chain seq x y z
N MET A 1 11.34 14.21 -3.86
CA MET A 1 12.75 13.73 -4.03
C MET A 1 13.27 13.25 -2.70
N LEU A 2 13.97 12.15 -2.68
CA LEU A 2 14.77 11.70 -1.54
C LEU A 2 16.24 11.91 -1.88
N GLU A 3 16.97 12.58 -1.01
CA GLU A 3 18.41 12.85 -1.16
C GLU A 3 19.15 12.15 -0.02
N ASN A 4 20.17 11.34 -0.37
CA ASN A 4 21.01 10.69 0.62
C ASN A 4 22.03 11.72 1.16
N ILE A 5 21.97 12.00 2.44
CA ILE A 5 22.77 13.03 3.11
C ILE A 5 23.86 12.48 4.04
N SER A 6 23.88 11.18 4.27
CA SER A 6 24.87 10.57 5.17
C SER A 6 25.07 9.08 4.89
N SER A 7 26.13 8.52 5.45
CA SER A 7 26.44 7.09 5.42
C SER A 7 25.67 6.26 6.45
N GLY A 8 24.70 6.85 7.16
CA GLY A 8 23.85 6.16 8.13
C GLY A 8 22.99 5.06 7.52
N VAL A 9 22.13 4.47 8.32
CA VAL A 9 21.15 3.45 7.89
C VAL A 9 19.73 3.94 8.11
N GLY A 10 18.79 3.41 7.32
CA GLY A 10 17.39 3.73 7.43
C GLY A 10 17.03 5.14 6.94
N TYR A 11 15.86 5.64 7.36
CA TYR A 11 15.33 6.91 6.88
C TYR A 11 16.20 8.12 7.27
N ASP A 12 16.90 8.08 8.39
CA ASP A 12 17.62 9.25 8.93
C ASP A 12 18.83 9.65 8.08
N ARG A 13 19.25 8.82 7.13
CA ARG A 13 20.25 9.18 6.11
C ARG A 13 19.68 9.91 4.90
N TRP A 14 18.35 10.09 4.83
CA TRP A 14 17.68 10.70 3.71
C TRP A 14 16.98 12.00 4.08
N THR A 15 17.08 12.97 3.21
CA THR A 15 16.24 14.18 3.27
C THR A 15 15.13 14.06 2.22
N ALA A 16 13.89 14.18 2.66
CA ALA A 16 12.74 14.23 1.77
C ALA A 16 12.42 15.68 1.43
N ILE A 17 12.42 16.00 0.14
CA ILE A 17 12.10 17.35 -0.37
C ILE A 17 11.00 17.22 -1.41
N SER A 18 9.89 17.91 -1.21
CA SER A 18 8.86 18.12 -2.23
C SER A 18 9.15 19.40 -2.98
N TYR A 19 8.95 19.38 -4.29
CA TYR A 19 9.09 20.54 -5.15
C TYR A 19 7.72 20.94 -5.68
N ALA A 20 7.37 22.20 -5.53
CA ALA A 20 6.15 22.80 -6.07
C ALA A 20 6.46 23.49 -7.38
N TRP A 21 5.69 23.18 -8.41
CA TRP A 21 5.71 23.92 -9.67
C TRP A 21 5.08 25.30 -9.49
N SER A 22 5.59 26.29 -10.21
CA SER A 22 4.92 27.58 -10.36
C SER A 22 3.61 27.41 -11.12
N ALA A 23 2.73 28.41 -11.03
CA ALA A 23 1.41 28.35 -11.69
C ALA A 23 1.54 28.22 -13.23
N ASP A 24 2.58 28.78 -13.82
CA ASP A 24 2.89 28.68 -15.24
C ASP A 24 3.66 27.44 -15.65
N GLN A 25 3.97 26.56 -14.69
CA GLN A 25 4.69 25.28 -14.87
C GLN A 25 6.12 25.43 -15.46
N HIS A 26 6.74 26.62 -15.36
CA HIS A 26 8.08 26.87 -15.92
C HIS A 26 9.20 26.81 -14.85
N SER A 27 8.86 26.89 -13.59
CA SER A 27 9.84 26.85 -12.51
C SER A 27 9.38 25.98 -11.34
N VAL A 28 10.33 25.55 -10.54
CA VAL A 28 10.08 24.80 -9.33
C VAL A 28 10.76 25.44 -8.13
N SER A 29 10.17 25.32 -6.97
CA SER A 29 10.78 25.70 -5.70
C SER A 29 10.56 24.60 -4.67
N ALA A 30 11.46 24.49 -3.69
CA ALA A 30 11.26 23.58 -2.57
C ALA A 30 10.00 23.99 -1.80
N ALA A 31 9.08 23.06 -1.60
CA ALA A 31 7.91 23.27 -0.77
C ALA A 31 8.31 23.40 0.71
N PRO A 32 7.54 24.14 1.53
CA PRO A 32 7.78 24.21 2.96
C PRO A 32 7.81 22.80 3.60
N SER A 33 8.63 22.60 4.62
CA SER A 33 8.72 21.33 5.34
C SER A 33 7.39 20.90 5.99
N ALA A 34 6.51 21.86 6.29
CA ALA A 34 5.15 21.62 6.77
C ALA A 34 4.19 21.12 5.69
N GLY A 35 4.60 21.14 4.41
CA GLY A 35 3.72 20.85 3.27
C GLY A 35 2.87 22.04 2.86
N VAL A 36 2.01 21.85 1.88
CA VAL A 36 1.08 22.87 1.39
C VAL A 36 -0.30 22.24 1.19
N THR A 37 -1.32 22.78 1.83
CA THR A 37 -2.71 22.33 1.63
C THR A 37 -3.26 22.98 0.37
N ASN A 38 -4.01 22.22 -0.42
CA ASN A 38 -4.68 22.66 -1.64
C ASN A 38 -3.72 23.45 -2.58
N ALA A 39 -2.59 22.84 -2.90
CA ALA A 39 -1.53 23.46 -3.70
C ALA A 39 -2.09 24.02 -5.03
N LEU A 40 -1.89 25.31 -5.27
CA LEU A 40 -2.40 26.04 -6.45
C LEU A 40 -3.91 25.92 -6.68
N GLY A 41 -4.70 25.64 -5.65
CA GLY A 41 -6.14 25.44 -5.79
C GLY A 41 -6.55 24.12 -6.48
N SER A 42 -5.61 23.18 -6.64
CA SER A 42 -5.82 21.92 -7.37
C SER A 42 -6.69 20.90 -6.64
N GLY A 43 -6.97 21.12 -5.36
CA GLY A 43 -7.59 20.13 -4.47
C GLY A 43 -6.61 19.03 -4.03
N LEU A 44 -5.31 19.18 -4.29
CA LEU A 44 -4.26 18.25 -3.88
C LEU A 44 -3.33 18.91 -2.88
N ASP A 45 -2.88 18.15 -1.88
CA ASP A 45 -1.91 18.61 -0.91
C ASP A 45 -0.49 18.21 -1.32
N ILE A 46 0.49 19.03 -1.00
CA ILE A 46 1.89 18.62 -0.95
C ILE A 46 2.16 18.13 0.46
N PRO A 47 2.51 16.85 0.65
CA PRO A 47 2.74 16.30 1.98
C PRO A 47 3.88 16.99 2.72
N SER A 48 3.77 17.09 4.05
CA SER A 48 4.88 17.53 4.90
C SER A 48 6.01 16.49 4.92
N GLN A 49 7.22 16.90 5.30
CA GLN A 49 8.35 15.98 5.50
C GLN A 49 8.04 14.90 6.54
N THR A 50 7.27 15.23 7.58
CA THR A 50 6.78 14.24 8.57
C THR A 50 5.84 13.23 7.92
N ALA A 51 4.97 13.65 7.01
CA ALA A 51 4.10 12.75 6.26
C ALA A 51 4.89 11.83 5.33
N CYS A 52 5.95 12.33 4.66
CA CYS A 52 6.85 11.48 3.87
C CYS A 52 7.45 10.35 4.71
N ARG A 53 7.89 10.67 5.93
CA ARG A 53 8.45 9.70 6.87
C ARG A 53 7.46 8.61 7.25
N SER A 54 6.17 8.90 7.26
CA SER A 54 5.14 7.90 7.61
C SER A 54 5.12 6.69 6.68
N CYS A 55 5.46 6.86 5.40
CA CYS A 55 5.56 5.77 4.43
C CYS A 55 7.01 5.31 4.25
N HIS A 56 7.94 6.25 4.07
CA HIS A 56 9.33 5.96 3.73
C HIS A 56 10.19 5.44 4.88
N ASN A 57 9.69 5.39 6.11
CA ASN A 57 10.38 4.81 7.28
C ASN A 57 9.74 3.49 7.76
N MET A 58 8.88 2.89 6.98
CA MET A 58 8.16 1.67 7.39
C MET A 58 8.97 0.39 7.19
N THR A 59 9.81 0.34 6.19
CA THR A 59 10.55 -0.88 5.80
C THR A 59 11.79 -1.15 6.66
N GLY A 60 12.24 -0.18 7.46
CA GLY A 60 13.37 -0.34 8.40
C GLY A 60 14.76 -0.39 7.77
N ALA A 61 14.89 -0.72 6.49
CA ALA A 61 16.16 -0.91 5.82
C ALA A 61 16.59 0.30 4.98
N ASP A 62 15.68 0.86 4.19
CA ASP A 62 15.95 2.02 3.35
C ASP A 62 14.69 2.88 3.16
N ALA A 63 14.88 4.17 2.89
CA ALA A 63 13.80 5.11 2.64
C ALA A 63 13.22 5.01 1.21
N VAL A 64 13.93 4.36 0.31
CA VAL A 64 13.51 4.24 -1.09
C VAL A 64 12.47 3.12 -1.21
N ILE A 65 11.24 3.50 -1.51
CA ILE A 65 10.18 2.57 -1.90
C ILE A 65 10.40 2.28 -3.38
N GLY A 66 11.04 1.14 -3.67
CA GLY A 66 11.32 0.72 -5.03
C GLY A 66 10.20 -0.09 -5.64
N PHE A 67 10.42 -0.55 -6.86
CA PHE A 67 9.60 -1.57 -7.51
C PHE A 67 10.04 -2.96 -7.06
N ASN A 68 9.11 -3.89 -7.04
CA ASN A 68 9.41 -5.29 -6.78
C ASN A 68 9.03 -6.19 -7.99
N ALA A 69 9.40 -7.46 -7.91
CA ALA A 69 9.15 -8.41 -8.99
C ALA A 69 7.66 -8.55 -9.34
N LEU A 70 6.77 -8.54 -8.34
CA LEU A 70 5.31 -8.63 -8.56
C LEU A 70 4.76 -7.43 -9.33
N GLN A 71 5.29 -6.23 -9.08
CA GLN A 71 4.86 -5.01 -9.78
C GLN A 71 5.40 -4.96 -11.22
N LEU A 72 6.60 -5.51 -11.45
CA LEU A 72 7.27 -5.46 -12.74
C LEU A 72 6.94 -6.65 -13.65
N ASN A 73 6.35 -7.74 -13.10
CA ASN A 73 5.99 -8.92 -13.88
C ASN A 73 4.61 -8.76 -14.52
N HIS A 74 4.55 -7.97 -15.57
CA HIS A 74 3.38 -7.70 -16.39
C HIS A 74 3.78 -7.74 -17.88
N ASP A 75 2.80 -7.73 -18.77
CA ASP A 75 2.94 -7.83 -20.22
C ASP A 75 2.32 -6.64 -20.99
N ASP A 76 1.92 -5.58 -20.31
CA ASP A 76 1.24 -4.40 -20.87
C ASP A 76 2.18 -3.29 -21.36
N GLY A 77 3.24 -3.66 -22.03
CA GLY A 77 3.94 -2.82 -23.01
C GLY A 77 4.94 -1.79 -22.51
N ALA A 78 5.06 -1.60 -21.20
CA ALA A 78 6.10 -0.75 -20.59
C ALA A 78 7.37 -1.57 -20.29
N LEU A 79 8.23 -1.08 -19.43
CA LEU A 79 9.42 -1.79 -18.98
C LEU A 79 9.03 -2.94 -18.03
N THR A 80 9.17 -4.18 -18.45
CA THR A 80 8.80 -5.37 -17.69
C THR A 80 9.96 -5.96 -16.90
N LEU A 81 9.65 -6.86 -15.95
CA LEU A 81 10.66 -7.63 -15.23
C LEU A 81 11.55 -8.44 -16.19
N ALA A 82 10.94 -9.04 -17.22
CA ALA A 82 11.66 -9.81 -18.25
C ALA A 82 12.65 -8.92 -19.02
N ASP A 83 12.25 -7.69 -19.40
CA ASP A 83 13.14 -6.72 -20.05
C ASP A 83 14.34 -6.35 -19.19
N LEU A 84 14.10 -6.09 -17.90
CA LEU A 84 15.16 -5.70 -16.97
C LEU A 84 16.16 -6.83 -16.72
N LEU A 85 15.67 -8.08 -16.66
CA LEU A 85 16.53 -9.27 -16.56
C LEU A 85 17.33 -9.48 -17.83
N LEU A 86 16.68 -9.40 -19.00
CA LEU A 86 17.32 -9.58 -20.31
C LEU A 86 18.42 -8.52 -20.56
N ARG A 87 18.18 -7.28 -20.15
CA ARG A 87 19.15 -6.18 -20.29
C ARG A 87 20.27 -6.23 -19.24
N GLY A 88 20.22 -7.16 -18.28
CA GLY A 88 21.15 -7.21 -17.16
C GLY A 88 21.12 -5.98 -16.25
N THR A 89 20.00 -5.23 -16.28
CA THR A 89 19.84 -4.03 -15.45
C THR A 89 19.62 -4.36 -13.98
N LEU A 90 18.99 -5.51 -13.70
CA LEU A 90 18.80 -6.00 -12.35
C LEU A 90 20.02 -6.81 -11.92
N VAL A 91 20.64 -6.34 -10.85
CA VAL A 91 21.79 -7.01 -10.23
C VAL A 91 21.50 -7.32 -8.77
N ASN A 92 22.11 -8.37 -8.27
CA ASN A 92 22.12 -8.67 -6.85
C ASN A 92 22.96 -7.62 -6.11
N GLY A 93 22.36 -6.88 -5.21
CA GLY A 93 23.00 -5.77 -4.50
C GLY A 93 24.22 -6.17 -3.67
N SER A 94 24.33 -7.45 -3.27
CA SER A 94 25.49 -7.95 -2.51
C SER A 94 26.65 -8.43 -3.38
N THR A 95 26.35 -8.94 -4.58
CA THR A 95 27.37 -9.57 -5.45
C THR A 95 27.66 -8.78 -6.73
N GLY A 96 26.79 -7.84 -7.10
CA GLY A 96 26.84 -7.15 -8.40
C GLY A 96 26.54 -8.03 -9.62
N ASN A 97 26.29 -9.33 -9.41
CA ASN A 97 25.96 -10.25 -10.50
C ASN A 97 24.51 -10.04 -10.97
N PRO A 98 24.15 -10.48 -12.19
CA PRO A 98 22.78 -10.47 -12.66
C PRO A 98 21.83 -11.10 -11.64
N ALA A 99 20.68 -10.46 -11.40
CA ALA A 99 19.68 -10.98 -10.48
C ALA A 99 19.06 -12.26 -11.05
N ASN A 100 18.88 -13.25 -10.19
CA ASN A 100 18.15 -14.47 -10.52
C ASN A 100 16.75 -14.38 -9.91
N VAL A 101 15.76 -13.96 -10.70
CA VAL A 101 14.36 -13.83 -10.29
C VAL A 101 13.54 -14.75 -11.17
N SER A 102 12.76 -15.63 -10.55
CA SER A 102 11.81 -16.47 -11.27
C SER A 102 10.56 -15.67 -11.62
N LEU A 103 10.25 -15.58 -12.93
CA LEU A 103 9.02 -14.94 -13.40
C LEU A 103 7.77 -15.70 -12.94
N ASP A 104 7.84 -17.02 -12.88
CA ASP A 104 6.72 -17.88 -12.49
C ASP A 104 6.28 -17.67 -11.05
N ASN A 105 7.21 -17.26 -10.19
CA ASN A 105 6.94 -16.98 -8.77
C ASN A 105 6.54 -15.51 -8.52
N ALA A 106 6.69 -14.64 -9.51
CA ALA A 106 6.37 -13.22 -9.40
C ALA A 106 4.95 -12.93 -9.91
N VAL A 107 3.95 -13.68 -9.46
CA VAL A 107 2.55 -13.53 -9.85
C VAL A 107 1.63 -13.53 -8.64
N PHE A 108 0.58 -12.71 -8.70
CA PHE A 108 -0.45 -12.74 -7.67
C PHE A 108 -1.31 -14.00 -7.80
N PRO A 109 -1.70 -14.63 -6.67
CA PRO A 109 -2.54 -15.81 -6.68
C PRO A 109 -3.98 -15.51 -7.13
N GLY A 110 -4.70 -16.56 -7.49
CA GLY A 110 -6.13 -16.48 -7.81
C GLY A 110 -6.44 -16.22 -9.27
N ASP A 111 -7.68 -15.93 -9.55
CA ASP A 111 -8.20 -15.60 -10.88
C ASP A 111 -7.83 -14.16 -11.32
N ALA A 112 -8.31 -13.74 -12.47
CA ALA A 112 -8.01 -12.41 -13.01
C ALA A 112 -8.53 -11.28 -12.11
N LYS A 113 -9.69 -11.45 -11.45
CA LYS A 113 -10.22 -10.44 -10.52
C LYS A 113 -9.36 -10.33 -9.27
N ALA A 114 -8.99 -11.48 -8.70
CA ALA A 114 -8.10 -11.55 -7.55
C ALA A 114 -6.75 -10.91 -7.87
N ARG A 115 -6.12 -11.28 -8.99
CA ARG A 115 -4.83 -10.71 -9.40
C ARG A 115 -4.87 -9.20 -9.59
N ALA A 116 -5.92 -8.68 -10.24
CA ALA A 116 -6.09 -7.24 -10.42
C ALA A 116 -6.24 -6.51 -9.07
N ALA A 117 -7.08 -7.03 -8.17
CA ALA A 117 -7.29 -6.42 -6.85
C ALA A 117 -6.04 -6.51 -5.96
N LEU A 118 -5.39 -7.68 -5.92
CA LEU A 118 -4.17 -7.88 -5.13
C LEU A 118 -3.02 -7.03 -5.65
N GLY A 119 -2.88 -6.89 -6.97
CA GLY A 119 -1.90 -6.00 -7.57
C GLY A 119 -2.13 -4.54 -7.19
N TYR A 120 -3.38 -4.09 -7.26
CA TYR A 120 -3.77 -2.75 -6.81
C TYR A 120 -3.44 -2.52 -5.32
N LEU A 121 -3.83 -3.45 -4.46
CA LEU A 121 -3.59 -3.37 -3.02
C LEU A 121 -2.09 -3.43 -2.69
N HIS A 122 -1.34 -4.27 -3.38
CA HIS A 122 0.10 -4.36 -3.22
C HIS A 122 0.79 -3.03 -3.58
N GLY A 123 0.46 -2.45 -4.72
CA GLY A 123 1.07 -1.20 -5.17
C GLY A 123 0.73 0.01 -4.30
N ASN A 124 -0.49 0.06 -3.72
CA ASN A 124 -0.98 1.22 -2.98
C ASN A 124 -0.92 1.08 -1.45
N CYS A 125 -0.88 -0.13 -0.93
CA CYS A 125 -0.93 -0.40 0.51
C CYS A 125 0.27 -1.22 1.00
N GLY A 126 0.87 -2.06 0.15
CA GLY A 126 1.89 -3.04 0.52
C GLY A 126 3.14 -2.45 1.17
N HIS A 127 3.56 -1.26 0.78
CA HIS A 127 4.73 -0.61 1.36
C HIS A 127 4.52 -0.14 2.82
N CYS A 128 3.27 -0.02 3.28
CA CYS A 128 2.95 0.25 4.69
C CYS A 128 2.40 -0.97 5.41
N HIS A 129 1.72 -1.87 4.71
CA HIS A 129 1.01 -3.02 5.26
C HIS A 129 1.66 -4.36 4.91
N GLY A 130 2.88 -4.39 4.48
CA GLY A 130 3.50 -5.56 3.86
C GLY A 130 4.84 -6.01 4.39
N GLY A 131 5.22 -5.77 5.61
CA GLY A 131 6.54 -6.16 6.07
C GLY A 131 6.59 -6.79 7.47
N PRO A 132 7.58 -7.66 7.70
CA PRO A 132 7.87 -8.21 9.02
C PRO A 132 8.59 -7.19 9.92
N THR A 133 8.27 -5.91 9.82
CA THR A 133 8.91 -4.92 10.68
C THR A 133 8.11 -4.75 11.97
N PRO A 134 8.77 -4.77 13.15
CA PRO A 134 8.10 -4.52 14.42
C PRO A 134 7.31 -3.21 14.47
N ARG A 135 7.64 -2.26 13.58
CA ARG A 135 6.92 -0.97 13.49
C ARG A 135 5.60 -1.07 12.74
N ALA A 136 5.53 -1.89 11.69
CA ALA A 136 4.27 -2.17 10.98
C ALA A 136 3.31 -2.95 11.89
N GLU A 137 3.82 -3.94 12.61
CA GLU A 137 3.04 -4.71 13.59
C GLU A 137 2.59 -3.86 14.78
N GLN A 138 3.48 -3.00 15.30
CA GLN A 138 3.18 -2.19 16.50
C GLN A 138 2.28 -0.99 16.21
N ARG A 139 2.29 -0.43 14.99
CA ARG A 139 1.54 0.80 14.67
C ARG A 139 0.27 0.58 13.89
N LEU A 140 0.19 -0.47 13.08
CA LEU A 140 -0.94 -0.68 12.18
C LEU A 140 -1.63 -2.03 12.37
N GLY A 141 -1.17 -2.84 13.33
CA GLY A 141 -1.69 -4.17 13.59
C GLY A 141 -1.96 -4.89 12.27
N SER A 142 -1.07 -5.72 11.80
CA SER A 142 -1.04 -6.47 10.53
C SER A 142 -2.38 -6.48 9.78
N VAL A 143 -2.65 -5.42 9.01
CA VAL A 143 -3.99 -5.29 8.41
C VAL A 143 -4.07 -6.06 7.10
N ILE A 144 -2.98 -6.09 6.35
CA ILE A 144 -2.82 -6.92 5.17
C ILE A 144 -1.33 -7.23 5.12
N GLY A 145 -0.95 -8.41 5.53
CA GLY A 145 0.41 -8.92 5.36
C GLY A 145 0.66 -9.15 3.89
N MET A 146 1.08 -8.11 3.19
CA MET A 146 1.26 -8.18 1.73
C MET A 146 2.55 -8.89 1.35
N THR A 147 3.49 -9.07 2.27
CA THR A 147 4.62 -10.00 2.11
C THR A 147 4.19 -11.45 2.18
N GLU A 148 3.11 -11.73 2.88
CA GLU A 148 2.50 -13.05 2.94
C GLU A 148 1.73 -13.42 1.65
N LEU A 149 1.60 -12.50 0.70
CA LEU A 149 1.04 -12.82 -0.63
C LEU A 149 1.88 -13.83 -1.42
N GLN A 150 3.15 -14.01 -1.05
CA GLN A 150 3.99 -15.04 -1.67
C GLN A 150 3.85 -16.40 -0.97
N ASP A 151 3.59 -16.41 0.34
CA ASP A 151 3.64 -17.62 1.17
C ASP A 151 2.30 -17.95 1.87
N ALA A 152 1.51 -16.95 2.21
CA ALA A 152 0.18 -17.12 2.76
C ALA A 152 -0.82 -16.23 2.02
N PRO A 153 -1.99 -16.77 1.65
CA PRO A 153 -3.00 -16.00 0.91
C PRO A 153 -3.47 -14.81 1.75
N ILE A 154 -3.76 -13.69 1.10
CA ILE A 154 -4.48 -12.54 1.70
C ILE A 154 -5.75 -13.00 2.43
N MET A 155 -6.27 -14.16 2.05
CA MET A 155 -7.35 -14.86 2.72
C MET A 155 -7.09 -15.06 4.22
N ASP A 156 -5.82 -15.30 4.61
CA ASP A 156 -5.47 -15.54 6.02
C ASP A 156 -5.25 -14.26 6.82
N SER A 157 -4.96 -13.14 6.16
CA SER A 157 -4.61 -11.89 6.84
C SER A 157 -5.73 -10.83 6.87
N ALA A 158 -6.65 -10.86 5.92
CA ALA A 158 -7.69 -9.85 5.78
C ALA A 158 -9.12 -10.41 5.67
N VAL A 159 -9.30 -11.50 4.92
CA VAL A 159 -10.62 -12.10 4.73
C VAL A 159 -11.07 -12.75 6.04
N CYS A 160 -12.29 -12.47 6.46
CA CYS A 160 -12.85 -12.94 7.74
C CYS A 160 -12.06 -12.49 8.98
N LYS A 161 -11.22 -11.47 8.89
CA LYS A 161 -10.52 -10.90 10.05
C LYS A 161 -11.21 -9.66 10.55
N CYS A 162 -11.27 -9.52 11.89
CA CYS A 162 -11.89 -8.36 12.51
C CYS A 162 -11.18 -7.06 12.14
N LEU A 163 -11.95 -6.03 11.87
CA LEU A 163 -11.44 -4.69 11.66
C LEU A 163 -11.01 -4.13 13.03
N GLN A 164 -9.76 -3.70 13.12
CA GLN A 164 -9.23 -3.04 14.31
C GLN A 164 -8.56 -1.74 13.89
N ASN A 165 -8.67 -0.71 14.72
CA ASN A 165 -7.88 0.47 14.53
C ASN A 165 -6.45 0.26 15.05
N TRP A 166 -5.55 1.20 14.75
CA TRP A 166 -4.14 1.14 15.15
C TRP A 166 -3.91 1.15 16.68
N ARG A 167 -4.94 1.44 17.49
CA ARG A 167 -4.90 1.40 18.96
C ARG A 167 -5.49 0.12 19.52
N GLY A 168 -5.80 -0.86 18.69
CA GLY A 168 -6.50 -2.09 19.10
C GLY A 168 -7.93 -1.84 19.57
N ARG A 169 -8.46 -0.63 19.30
CA ARG A 169 -9.85 -0.29 19.57
C ARG A 169 -10.67 -0.56 18.33
N GLU A 170 -11.93 -0.81 18.53
CA GLU A 170 -12.88 -1.02 17.48
C GLU A 170 -13.04 0.24 16.66
N ASN A 171 -13.14 0.05 15.42
CA ASN A 171 -13.75 0.64 14.28
C ASN A 171 -14.15 2.13 14.42
N ASP A 172 -13.36 2.99 13.75
CA ASP A 172 -13.61 4.43 13.71
C ASP A 172 -14.87 4.82 12.90
N PHE A 173 -15.52 3.84 12.23
CA PHE A 173 -16.75 4.02 11.44
C PHE A 173 -18.03 3.79 12.23
N GLY A 174 -18.05 4.05 13.54
CA GLY A 174 -19.24 3.91 14.36
C GLY A 174 -19.83 2.50 14.45
N GLY A 175 -18.98 1.47 14.32
CA GLY A 175 -19.42 0.08 14.41
C GLY A 175 -20.01 -0.52 13.12
N PHE A 176 -20.05 0.23 12.03
CA PHE A 176 -20.64 -0.25 10.78
C PHE A 176 -19.87 -1.43 10.14
N TYR A 177 -18.54 -1.37 10.16
CA TYR A 177 -17.69 -2.44 9.62
C TYR A 177 -17.14 -3.30 10.74
N THR A 178 -17.37 -4.61 10.68
CA THR A 178 -16.83 -5.58 11.64
C THR A 178 -15.63 -6.33 11.09
N LEU A 179 -15.60 -6.59 9.77
CA LEU A 179 -14.54 -7.32 9.10
C LEU A 179 -13.69 -6.42 8.22
N ARG A 180 -12.42 -6.76 8.07
CA ARG A 180 -11.52 -6.11 7.11
C ARG A 180 -12.00 -6.37 5.69
N VAL A 181 -12.24 -7.64 5.36
CA VAL A 181 -12.87 -8.09 4.13
C VAL A 181 -13.98 -9.06 4.49
N SER A 182 -15.21 -8.72 4.12
CA SER A 182 -16.40 -9.56 4.25
C SER A 182 -16.67 -10.23 2.90
N PRO A 183 -16.42 -11.54 2.74
CA PRO A 183 -16.55 -12.24 1.46
C PRO A 183 -17.98 -12.12 0.89
N GLY A 184 -18.08 -11.78 -0.40
CA GLY A 184 -19.35 -11.58 -1.08
C GLY A 184 -20.07 -10.28 -0.74
N HIS A 185 -19.48 -9.43 0.15
CA HIS A 185 -20.12 -8.22 0.67
C HIS A 185 -19.12 -7.06 0.74
N ALA A 186 -18.81 -6.49 -0.42
CA ALA A 186 -17.86 -5.37 -0.48
C ALA A 186 -18.34 -4.17 0.35
N GLU A 187 -19.64 -3.88 0.36
CA GLU A 187 -20.24 -2.79 1.13
C GLU A 187 -20.11 -2.93 2.64
N LEU A 188 -19.90 -4.15 3.15
CA LEU A 188 -19.69 -4.45 4.56
C LEU A 188 -18.20 -4.62 4.92
N SER A 189 -17.32 -4.43 3.94
CA SER A 189 -15.88 -4.61 4.11
C SER A 189 -15.19 -3.32 4.53
N GLY A 190 -14.49 -3.34 5.66
CA GLY A 190 -13.81 -2.17 6.22
C GLY A 190 -12.75 -1.58 5.29
N ILE A 191 -12.10 -2.40 4.46
CA ILE A 191 -11.14 -1.92 3.46
C ILE A 191 -11.82 -0.98 2.46
N ILE A 192 -13.05 -1.27 2.05
CA ILE A 192 -13.83 -0.43 1.14
C ILE A 192 -14.21 0.89 1.81
N GLY A 193 -14.62 0.84 3.06
CA GLY A 193 -14.86 2.07 3.85
C GLY A 193 -13.61 2.95 3.92
N ARG A 194 -12.47 2.36 4.24
CA ARG A 194 -11.18 3.07 4.32
C ARG A 194 -10.75 3.68 2.97
N MET A 195 -10.89 2.94 1.88
CA MET A 195 -10.56 3.41 0.53
C MET A 195 -11.49 4.52 0.05
N SER A 196 -12.77 4.47 0.45
CA SER A 196 -13.80 5.44 0.06
C SER A 196 -13.76 6.72 0.90
N SER A 197 -13.30 6.65 2.14
CA SER A 197 -13.26 7.82 3.04
C SER A 197 -12.13 8.77 2.67
N ARG A 198 -12.37 10.07 2.91
CA ARG A 198 -11.35 11.14 2.91
C ARG A 198 -11.36 11.89 4.25
N VAL A 199 -12.01 11.31 5.23
CA VAL A 199 -12.00 11.80 6.59
C VAL A 199 -10.70 11.41 7.26
N ARG A 200 -10.01 12.38 7.86
CA ARG A 200 -8.75 12.15 8.57
C ARG A 200 -8.94 11.14 9.71
N GLY A 201 -8.11 10.11 9.73
CA GLY A 201 -8.21 9.00 10.70
C GLY A 201 -8.98 7.80 10.16
N GLU A 202 -9.86 7.99 9.19
CA GLU A 202 -10.60 6.91 8.53
C GLU A 202 -9.97 6.49 7.20
N GLN A 203 -9.53 7.47 6.40
CA GLN A 203 -9.03 7.22 5.05
C GLN A 203 -7.78 6.34 5.02
N MET A 204 -7.68 5.53 3.97
CA MET A 204 -6.48 4.82 3.56
C MET A 204 -6.24 4.97 2.05
N PRO A 205 -4.99 5.24 1.64
CA PRO A 205 -3.83 5.63 2.43
C PRO A 205 -4.06 6.90 3.27
N PRO A 206 -3.42 7.04 4.45
CA PRO A 206 -3.71 8.13 5.38
C PRO A 206 -3.11 9.48 4.97
N VAL A 207 -2.21 9.49 3.99
CA VAL A 207 -1.51 10.68 3.49
C VAL A 207 -1.39 10.62 1.96
N GLY A 208 -1.26 11.76 1.31
CA GLY A 208 -1.04 11.86 -0.14
C GLY A 208 -2.24 11.48 -1.03
N THR A 209 -3.43 11.31 -0.45
CA THR A 209 -4.64 10.86 -1.15
C THR A 209 -5.83 11.77 -0.87
N ASN A 210 -5.93 12.86 -1.62
CA ASN A 210 -7.04 13.80 -1.48
C ASN A 210 -8.29 13.38 -2.27
N ARG A 211 -8.14 12.45 -3.22
CA ARG A 211 -9.23 11.96 -4.07
C ARG A 211 -9.32 10.44 -4.00
N VAL A 212 -10.56 9.92 -4.07
CA VAL A 212 -10.79 8.49 -4.19
C VAL A 212 -10.46 8.03 -5.60
N ASP A 213 -9.61 7.01 -5.71
CA ASP A 213 -9.43 6.30 -6.98
C ASP A 213 -10.64 5.38 -7.20
N GLN A 214 -11.57 5.84 -8.02
CA GLN A 214 -12.80 5.11 -8.31
C GLN A 214 -12.55 3.80 -9.06
N THR A 215 -11.54 3.76 -9.92
CA THR A 215 -11.18 2.56 -10.68
C THR A 215 -10.59 1.49 -9.77
N GLY A 216 -9.62 1.86 -8.93
CA GLY A 216 -9.04 0.94 -7.95
C GLY A 216 -10.08 0.46 -6.93
N LEU A 217 -10.95 1.36 -6.46
CA LEU A 217 -12.05 1.01 -5.56
C LEU A 217 -13.00 0.00 -6.20
N ALA A 218 -13.38 0.20 -7.45
CA ALA A 218 -14.26 -0.73 -8.20
C ALA A 218 -13.59 -2.09 -8.40
N THR A 219 -12.28 -2.11 -8.68
CA THR A 219 -11.49 -3.35 -8.83
C THR A 219 -11.50 -4.18 -7.54
N VAL A 220 -11.26 -3.54 -6.39
CA VAL A 220 -11.26 -4.24 -5.10
C VAL A 220 -12.67 -4.69 -4.72
N ARG A 221 -13.70 -3.88 -4.97
CA ARG A 221 -15.11 -4.28 -4.78
C ARG A 221 -15.45 -5.53 -5.58
N ALA A 222 -15.16 -5.54 -6.88
CA ALA A 222 -15.49 -6.66 -7.77
C ALA A 222 -14.81 -7.96 -7.35
N TRP A 223 -13.60 -7.89 -6.78
CA TRP A 223 -12.95 -9.05 -6.20
C TRP A 223 -13.67 -9.53 -4.94
N ILE A 224 -13.95 -8.64 -3.97
CA ILE A 224 -14.61 -9.01 -2.72
C ILE A 224 -15.97 -9.64 -2.99
N ASP A 225 -16.77 -9.05 -3.88
CA ASP A 225 -18.09 -9.55 -4.26
C ASP A 225 -18.02 -10.92 -4.97
N SER A 226 -16.87 -11.28 -5.54
CA SER A 226 -16.67 -12.60 -6.14
C SER A 226 -16.23 -13.68 -5.14
N LEU A 227 -15.88 -13.32 -3.91
CA LEU A 227 -15.53 -14.28 -2.88
C LEU A 227 -16.77 -15.02 -2.38
N ASN A 228 -16.59 -16.28 -2.00
CA ASN A 228 -17.67 -17.07 -1.44
C ASN A 228 -18.10 -16.49 -0.08
N SER A 229 -19.35 -16.08 0.06
CA SER A 229 -19.89 -15.49 1.28
C SER A 229 -19.87 -16.44 2.49
N SER A 230 -19.89 -17.75 2.28
CA SER A 230 -19.76 -18.75 3.35
C SER A 230 -18.32 -19.01 3.80
N SER A 231 -17.33 -18.34 3.25
CA SER A 231 -15.91 -18.56 3.62
C SER A 231 -15.61 -18.31 5.11
N CYS A 232 -16.43 -17.50 5.80
CA CYS A 232 -16.28 -17.22 7.22
C CYS A 232 -17.07 -18.17 8.12
N ASP A 233 -17.97 -19.00 7.58
CA ASP A 233 -18.90 -19.81 8.37
C ASP A 233 -18.19 -20.98 9.10
N ALA A 234 -17.12 -21.51 8.48
CA ALA A 234 -16.35 -22.61 9.07
C ALA A 234 -15.52 -22.19 10.30
N ASN A 235 -15.16 -20.90 10.39
CA ASN A 235 -14.43 -20.33 11.51
C ASN A 235 -14.82 -18.86 11.68
N PRO A 236 -16.05 -18.59 12.19
CA PRO A 236 -16.54 -17.23 12.33
C PRO A 236 -15.62 -16.42 13.26
N PRO A 237 -15.19 -15.23 12.85
CA PRO A 237 -14.35 -14.43 13.70
C PRO A 237 -15.13 -13.94 14.92
N SER A 238 -14.58 -14.18 16.10
CA SER A 238 -15.07 -13.58 17.34
C SER A 238 -14.60 -12.13 17.40
N CYS A 239 -15.27 -11.26 16.67
CA CYS A 239 -14.98 -9.83 16.73
C CYS A 239 -15.55 -9.27 18.04
N PRO A 240 -14.76 -8.47 18.78
CA PRO A 240 -15.30 -7.76 19.94
C PRO A 240 -16.50 -6.90 19.51
N ALA A 241 -17.47 -6.77 20.39
CA ALA A 241 -18.61 -5.88 20.16
C ALA A 241 -18.16 -4.40 20.13
N PRO A 242 -18.75 -3.55 19.31
CA PRO A 242 -18.40 -2.12 19.22
C PRO A 242 -18.63 -1.35 20.52
#